data_a3f60efe367af2ce12b08efd072b59ec
#
_entry.id   a3f60efe367af2ce12b08efd072b59ec
#
_cell.length_a   1.000
_cell.length_b   1.000
_cell.length_c   1.000
_cell.angle_alpha   90.00
_cell.angle_beta   90.00
_cell.angle_gamma   90.00
#
_symmetry.space_group_name_H-M   'P 1'
#
loop_
_entity.id
_entity.type
_entity.pdbx_description
1 polymer ?
#
loop_
_entity_poly.entity_id
_entity_poly.type
_entity_poly.pdbx_seq_one_letter_code
_entity_poly.pdbx_strand_id
1 'polypeptide(L)'
;MSCLLLRRPTLVLLVGLLMSACTSAEEKPVQASPPASAQALRAVMPYFDQNWAMRKLWEDGLAEVATYDAERVIYKKKRTFAYTQITVKEEFNQQFNVKTEDYKRDDLFPVMKINQFCSISADQYPYHYLTSLFFRRDQPVSLFKMSSSSQEWCGNTFKSIIDDGVNFEMWFHSYWDGQGDNSRDLRRDIFLEDALPYTLRALKFDQKPSFKLIVLDLQQTSKATPPVYYQAHLTTTEAPAADAPVPAWRVAIMLAPGKENVYWFAKKYPSILLRQTAWDGRTLRLKSTRRYAYWPK
;
A
#
# COMPACT_ATOMS: atom_id res chain seq x y z
N MET A 1 17.52 -66.81 -62.49
CA MET A 1 18.60 -66.02 -63.13
C MET A 1 19.42 -65.39 -62.03
N SER A 2 20.68 -65.66 -62.05
CA SER A 2 21.72 -65.56 -61.03
C SER A 2 21.83 -64.27 -60.26
N CYS A 3 21.98 -64.47 -58.93
CA CYS A 3 22.38 -63.39 -58.04
C CYS A 3 23.72 -63.69 -57.41
N LEU A 4 24.72 -62.81 -57.65
CA LEU A 4 26.06 -62.90 -57.11
C LEU A 4 26.12 -62.29 -55.69
N LEU A 5 26.57 -63.09 -54.73
CA LEU A 5 26.90 -62.65 -53.40
C LEU A 5 28.32 -62.10 -53.35
N LEU A 6 28.49 -60.82 -52.95
CA LEU A 6 29.82 -60.30 -52.58
C LEU A 6 29.91 -60.15 -51.05
N ARG A 7 30.81 -60.93 -50.46
CA ARG A 7 31.25 -60.81 -49.05
C ARG A 7 32.23 -59.63 -48.91
N ARG A 8 32.03 -58.79 -47.91
CA ARG A 8 33.00 -57.79 -47.45
C ARG A 8 33.53 -58.15 -46.07
N PRO A 9 34.83 -57.94 -45.79
CA PRO A 9 35.43 -58.30 -44.52
C PRO A 9 35.12 -57.30 -43.40
N THR A 10 34.96 -57.81 -42.21
CA THR A 10 34.70 -57.09 -40.96
C THR A 10 36.02 -56.52 -40.41
N LEU A 11 36.14 -55.19 -40.37
CA LEU A 11 37.24 -54.49 -39.72
C LEU A 11 36.82 -54.24 -38.26
N VAL A 12 37.48 -54.87 -37.28
CA VAL A 12 37.27 -54.63 -35.85
C VAL A 12 38.11 -53.43 -35.46
N LEU A 13 37.47 -52.30 -35.15
CA LEU A 13 38.12 -51.12 -34.59
C LEU A 13 38.00 -51.14 -33.08
N LEU A 14 39.13 -51.32 -32.38
CA LEU A 14 39.22 -51.23 -30.93
C LEU A 14 39.20 -49.74 -30.55
N VAL A 15 38.08 -49.28 -29.97
CA VAL A 15 37.97 -47.93 -29.43
C VAL A 15 38.29 -47.99 -27.94
N GLY A 16 39.44 -47.46 -27.56
CA GLY A 16 39.83 -47.27 -26.16
C GLY A 16 38.98 -46.17 -25.52
N LEU A 17 38.23 -46.51 -24.47
CA LEU A 17 37.49 -45.59 -23.61
C LEU A 17 38.47 -44.85 -22.70
N LEU A 18 38.77 -43.60 -22.97
CA LEU A 18 39.37 -42.65 -22.04
C LEU A 18 38.25 -42.09 -21.13
N MET A 19 38.17 -42.59 -19.91
CA MET A 19 37.33 -42.02 -18.86
C MET A 19 37.94 -40.69 -18.40
N SER A 20 37.47 -39.58 -18.91
CA SER A 20 37.71 -38.28 -18.31
C SER A 20 36.78 -38.09 -17.13
N ALA A 21 37.29 -38.13 -15.91
CA ALA A 21 36.60 -37.76 -14.71
C ALA A 21 36.40 -36.22 -14.71
N CYS A 22 35.21 -35.75 -15.12
CA CYS A 22 34.79 -34.38 -14.86
C CYS A 22 34.42 -34.28 -13.38
N THR A 23 35.26 -33.68 -12.57
CA THR A 23 34.91 -33.15 -11.27
C THR A 23 34.03 -31.95 -11.50
N SER A 24 32.70 -32.13 -11.38
CA SER A 24 31.74 -31.04 -11.28
C SER A 24 31.98 -30.32 -9.95
N ALA A 25 32.59 -29.14 -10.00
CA ALA A 25 32.54 -28.18 -8.89
C ALA A 25 31.09 -27.83 -8.69
N GLU A 26 30.52 -28.13 -7.51
CA GLU A 26 29.23 -27.59 -7.07
C GLU A 26 29.35 -26.05 -7.03
N GLU A 27 28.85 -25.39 -8.05
CA GLU A 27 28.56 -23.93 -7.99
C GLU A 27 27.50 -23.72 -6.90
N LYS A 28 27.92 -23.11 -5.80
CA LYS A 28 26.97 -22.58 -4.80
C LYS A 28 25.99 -21.65 -5.51
N PRO A 29 24.67 -21.81 -5.29
CA PRO A 29 23.70 -20.92 -5.93
C PRO A 29 24.03 -19.48 -5.58
N VAL A 30 24.36 -18.68 -6.57
CA VAL A 30 24.54 -17.23 -6.44
C VAL A 30 23.17 -16.69 -6.00
N GLN A 31 23.07 -16.27 -4.76
CA GLN A 31 21.88 -15.61 -4.24
C GLN A 31 21.69 -14.33 -5.04
N ALA A 32 20.72 -14.28 -5.94
CA ALA A 32 20.40 -13.11 -6.72
C ALA A 32 20.15 -11.93 -5.76
N SER A 33 20.85 -10.83 -5.98
CA SER A 33 20.62 -9.60 -5.21
C SER A 33 19.15 -9.18 -5.42
N PRO A 34 18.42 -8.81 -4.34
CA PRO A 34 17.04 -8.39 -4.48
C PRO A 34 16.94 -7.20 -5.45
N PRO A 35 15.85 -7.09 -6.22
CA PRO A 35 15.68 -5.98 -7.17
C PRO A 35 15.81 -4.64 -6.44
N ALA A 36 16.33 -3.63 -7.13
CA ALA A 36 16.62 -2.30 -6.56
C ALA A 36 15.42 -1.68 -5.80
N SER A 37 14.20 -1.97 -6.24
CA SER A 37 12.94 -1.60 -5.59
C SER A 37 12.81 -2.18 -4.18
N ALA A 38 13.12 -3.46 -4.00
CA ALA A 38 13.06 -4.11 -2.69
C ALA A 38 14.11 -3.57 -1.71
N GLN A 39 15.26 -3.09 -2.21
CA GLN A 39 16.30 -2.47 -1.39
C GLN A 39 15.87 -1.10 -0.83
N ALA A 40 15.18 -0.28 -1.64
CA ALA A 40 14.72 1.04 -1.22
C ALA A 40 13.72 0.98 -0.05
N LEU A 41 12.75 0.06 -0.12
CA LEU A 41 11.80 -0.14 0.98
C LEU A 41 12.49 -0.70 2.24
N ARG A 42 13.40 -1.68 2.09
CA ARG A 42 14.16 -2.24 3.21
C ARG A 42 15.00 -1.20 3.95
N ALA A 43 15.54 -0.21 3.23
CA ALA A 43 16.36 0.85 3.83
C ALA A 43 15.57 1.73 4.81
N VAL A 44 14.27 1.89 4.63
CA VAL A 44 13.43 2.73 5.50
C VAL A 44 12.70 1.95 6.58
N MET A 45 12.60 0.61 6.46
CA MET A 45 11.91 -0.25 7.44
C MET A 45 12.44 -0.12 8.89
N PRO A 46 13.74 0.11 9.16
CA PRO A 46 14.25 0.32 10.51
C PRO A 46 13.61 1.50 11.26
N TYR A 47 13.09 2.50 10.54
CA TYR A 47 12.40 3.66 11.12
C TYR A 47 10.97 3.37 11.58
N PHE A 48 10.43 2.18 11.29
CA PHE A 48 9.07 1.79 11.64
C PHE A 48 9.04 0.68 12.69
N ASP A 49 8.07 0.77 13.60
CA ASP A 49 7.73 -0.30 14.56
C ASP A 49 6.89 -1.36 13.87
N GLN A 50 7.51 -2.48 13.50
CA GLN A 50 6.84 -3.61 12.83
C GLN A 50 5.76 -4.26 13.71
N ASN A 51 5.83 -4.06 15.03
CA ASN A 51 4.86 -4.60 15.99
C ASN A 51 3.71 -3.62 16.27
N TRP A 52 3.67 -2.45 15.61
CA TRP A 52 2.65 -1.44 15.89
C TRP A 52 1.23 -2.02 15.79
N ALA A 53 0.92 -2.80 14.74
CA ALA A 53 -0.40 -3.40 14.52
C ALA A 53 -0.61 -4.71 15.31
N MET A 54 0.42 -5.26 15.97
CA MET A 54 0.36 -6.49 16.74
C MET A 54 0.01 -6.28 18.21
N ARG A 55 -0.06 -5.02 18.67
CA ARG A 55 -0.29 -4.69 20.06
C ARG A 55 -1.71 -5.04 20.52
N LYS A 56 -1.86 -5.32 21.83
CA LYS A 56 -3.10 -5.78 22.47
C LYS A 56 -4.34 -4.89 22.20
N LEU A 57 -4.13 -3.60 21.93
CA LEU A 57 -5.24 -2.69 21.59
C LEU A 57 -6.10 -3.22 20.42
N TRP A 58 -5.51 -3.90 19.46
CA TRP A 58 -6.20 -4.40 18.26
C TRP A 58 -6.83 -5.79 18.46
N GLU A 59 -6.72 -6.38 19.66
CA GLU A 59 -7.33 -7.67 20.01
C GLU A 59 -8.65 -7.53 20.77
N ASP A 60 -9.14 -6.31 20.99
CA ASP A 60 -10.38 -6.03 21.74
C ASP A 60 -11.67 -6.27 20.94
N GLY A 61 -11.55 -6.67 19.67
CA GLY A 61 -12.68 -6.91 18.78
C GLY A 61 -13.42 -5.64 18.34
N LEU A 62 -12.81 -4.46 18.52
CA LEU A 62 -13.41 -3.17 18.20
C LEU A 62 -12.68 -2.47 17.05
N ALA A 63 -13.42 -1.66 16.31
CA ALA A 63 -12.84 -0.73 15.33
C ALA A 63 -12.50 0.61 16.00
N GLU A 64 -11.40 1.23 15.57
CA GLU A 64 -11.17 2.65 15.77
C GLU A 64 -11.90 3.42 14.66
N VAL A 65 -12.83 4.27 15.02
CA VAL A 65 -13.57 5.14 14.12
C VAL A 65 -13.18 6.58 14.40
N ALA A 66 -12.46 7.20 13.47
CA ALA A 66 -12.04 8.59 13.54
C ALA A 66 -12.81 9.41 12.50
N THR A 67 -13.43 10.51 12.94
CA THR A 67 -14.13 11.46 12.08
C THR A 67 -13.37 12.77 12.06
N TYR A 68 -13.22 13.34 10.89
CA TYR A 68 -12.47 14.56 10.65
C TYR A 68 -13.37 15.61 10.00
N ASP A 69 -13.22 16.88 10.38
CA ASP A 69 -13.61 18.00 9.57
C ASP A 69 -12.56 18.15 8.46
N ALA A 70 -13.00 18.08 7.21
CA ALA A 70 -12.15 18.00 6.03
C ALA A 70 -12.43 19.11 5.03
N GLU A 71 -11.40 19.46 4.27
CA GLU A 71 -11.52 20.39 3.14
C GLU A 71 -10.85 19.81 1.90
N ARG A 72 -11.43 20.07 0.75
CA ARG A 72 -10.86 19.74 -0.57
C ARG A 72 -11.27 20.78 -1.60
N VAL A 73 -10.38 21.08 -2.55
CA VAL A 73 -10.72 21.96 -3.68
C VAL A 73 -11.34 21.12 -4.79
N ILE A 74 -12.59 21.42 -5.16
CA ILE A 74 -13.31 20.84 -6.30
C ILE A 74 -13.86 21.98 -7.15
N TYR A 75 -13.59 21.95 -8.45
CA TYR A 75 -13.95 23.02 -9.40
C TYR A 75 -13.50 24.41 -8.91
N LYS A 76 -12.25 24.52 -8.44
CA LYS A 76 -11.64 25.75 -7.90
C LYS A 76 -12.34 26.32 -6.66
N LYS A 77 -13.30 25.61 -6.08
CA LYS A 77 -13.99 25.99 -4.85
C LYS A 77 -13.56 25.07 -3.70
N LYS A 78 -13.28 25.66 -2.55
CA LYS A 78 -13.05 24.93 -1.32
C LYS A 78 -14.38 24.33 -0.84
N ARG A 79 -14.40 23.02 -0.60
CA ARG A 79 -15.54 22.26 -0.07
C ARG A 79 -15.19 21.72 1.30
N THR A 80 -16.09 21.87 2.24
CA THR A 80 -15.99 21.33 3.60
C THR A 80 -16.92 20.12 3.72
N PHE A 81 -16.46 19.06 4.38
CA PHE A 81 -17.22 17.82 4.54
C PHE A 81 -16.71 17.00 5.73
N ALA A 82 -17.49 16.01 6.15
CA ALA A 82 -17.03 15.03 7.11
C ALA A 82 -16.26 13.92 6.39
N TYR A 83 -15.07 13.57 6.90
CA TYR A 83 -14.26 12.47 6.43
C TYR A 83 -14.14 11.43 7.54
N THR A 84 -14.43 10.18 7.25
CA THR A 84 -14.36 9.10 8.24
C THR A 84 -13.27 8.11 7.87
N GLN A 85 -12.43 7.77 8.83
CA GLN A 85 -11.46 6.69 8.76
C GLN A 85 -11.79 5.63 9.80
N ILE A 86 -11.95 4.39 9.36
CA ILE A 86 -12.15 3.22 10.23
C ILE A 86 -10.90 2.36 10.13
N THR A 87 -10.33 2.00 11.28
CA THR A 87 -9.19 1.09 11.37
C THR A 87 -9.59 -0.11 12.23
N VAL A 88 -9.48 -1.32 11.67
CA VAL A 88 -9.92 -2.55 12.34
C VAL A 88 -9.08 -3.75 11.91
N LYS A 89 -8.87 -4.70 12.83
CA LYS A 89 -8.33 -6.01 12.53
C LYS A 89 -9.39 -6.88 11.86
N GLU A 90 -9.00 -7.59 10.79
CA GLU A 90 -9.82 -8.61 10.13
C GLU A 90 -8.97 -9.83 9.78
N GLU A 91 -9.63 -10.98 9.53
CA GLU A 91 -8.99 -12.17 8.99
C GLU A 91 -9.32 -12.27 7.50
N PHE A 92 -8.28 -12.42 6.67
CA PHE A 92 -8.38 -12.66 5.23
C PHE A 92 -8.08 -14.12 4.91
N ASN A 93 -8.62 -14.64 3.82
CA ASN A 93 -8.20 -15.90 3.22
C ASN A 93 -7.25 -15.65 2.04
N GLN A 94 -6.28 -16.54 1.84
CA GLN A 94 -5.29 -16.41 0.76
C GLN A 94 -5.89 -16.70 -0.62
N GLN A 95 -6.88 -17.57 -0.69
CA GLN A 95 -7.48 -18.00 -1.95
C GLN A 95 -8.10 -16.85 -2.73
N PHE A 96 -8.82 -15.96 -2.03
CA PHE A 96 -9.54 -14.86 -2.68
C PHE A 96 -9.00 -13.47 -2.29
N ASN A 97 -8.09 -13.40 -1.32
CA ASN A 97 -7.58 -12.13 -0.79
C ASN A 97 -8.70 -11.20 -0.29
N VAL A 98 -9.65 -11.76 0.45
CA VAL A 98 -10.80 -11.05 1.05
C VAL A 98 -11.04 -11.50 2.48
N LYS A 99 -11.83 -10.72 3.21
CA LYS A 99 -12.31 -11.08 4.54
C LYS A 99 -12.97 -12.46 4.51
N THR A 100 -12.58 -13.31 5.47
CA THR A 100 -13.23 -14.61 5.64
C THR A 100 -14.56 -14.50 6.37
N GLU A 101 -15.46 -15.42 6.05
CA GLU A 101 -16.63 -15.74 6.87
C GLU A 101 -16.53 -17.16 7.44
N ASP A 102 -15.57 -17.95 6.97
CA ASP A 102 -15.24 -19.28 7.50
C ASP A 102 -13.92 -19.26 8.24
N TYR A 103 -13.98 -19.18 9.56
CA TYR A 103 -12.81 -19.16 10.45
C TYR A 103 -12.17 -20.54 10.69
N LYS A 104 -12.66 -21.60 10.02
CA LYS A 104 -12.07 -22.95 10.07
C LYS A 104 -11.06 -23.22 8.95
N ARG A 105 -10.92 -22.26 8.02
CA ARG A 105 -9.95 -22.35 6.93
C ARG A 105 -8.53 -22.34 7.47
N ASP A 106 -7.63 -23.03 6.79
CA ASP A 106 -6.19 -23.14 7.09
C ASP A 106 -5.35 -22.07 6.38
N ASP A 107 -5.95 -21.33 5.42
CA ASP A 107 -5.29 -20.29 4.63
C ASP A 107 -5.57 -18.86 5.16
N LEU A 108 -5.90 -18.72 6.44
CA LEU A 108 -6.20 -17.42 7.05
C LEU A 108 -4.93 -16.66 7.42
N PHE A 109 -5.01 -15.34 7.28
CA PHE A 109 -3.98 -14.42 7.75
C PHE A 109 -4.58 -13.10 8.23
N PRO A 110 -4.05 -12.53 9.34
CA PRO A 110 -4.59 -11.31 9.91
C PRO A 110 -4.15 -10.06 9.13
N VAL A 111 -5.09 -9.15 8.91
CA VAL A 111 -4.85 -7.85 8.28
C VAL A 111 -5.36 -6.71 9.15
N MET A 112 -4.77 -5.52 8.95
CA MET A 112 -5.40 -4.26 9.32
C MET A 112 -6.12 -3.71 8.10
N LYS A 113 -7.43 -3.50 8.25
CA LYS A 113 -8.25 -2.79 7.26
C LYS A 113 -8.40 -1.34 7.66
N ILE A 114 -8.19 -0.45 6.70
CA ILE A 114 -8.42 0.97 6.83
C ILE A 114 -9.45 1.38 5.77
N ASN A 115 -10.65 1.75 6.20
CA ASN A 115 -11.66 2.32 5.31
C ASN A 115 -11.67 3.85 5.46
N GLN A 116 -11.59 4.54 4.35
CA GLN A 116 -11.59 5.99 4.25
C GLN A 116 -12.72 6.41 3.33
N PHE A 117 -13.71 7.13 3.83
CA PHE A 117 -14.84 7.53 3.02
C PHE A 117 -15.36 8.92 3.35
N CYS A 118 -15.95 9.55 2.33
CA CYS A 118 -16.61 10.85 2.45
C CYS A 118 -17.63 11.07 1.34
N SER A 119 -18.53 12.01 1.59
CA SER A 119 -19.41 12.58 0.59
C SER A 119 -19.13 14.08 0.50
N ILE A 120 -18.82 14.56 -0.69
CA ILE A 120 -18.45 15.96 -0.94
C ILE A 120 -19.51 16.59 -1.84
N SER A 121 -20.30 17.50 -1.30
CA SER A 121 -21.29 18.25 -2.09
C SER A 121 -20.58 19.25 -3.01
N ALA A 122 -20.70 19.07 -4.31
CA ALA A 122 -20.37 20.06 -5.32
C ALA A 122 -21.59 20.96 -5.58
N ASP A 123 -21.51 21.84 -6.59
CA ASP A 123 -22.60 22.80 -6.84
C ASP A 123 -23.90 22.12 -7.28
N GLN A 124 -23.81 21.02 -8.06
CA GLN A 124 -24.95 20.35 -8.68
C GLN A 124 -25.21 18.95 -8.11
N TYR A 125 -24.16 18.22 -7.69
CA TYR A 125 -24.25 16.84 -7.25
C TYR A 125 -23.13 16.47 -6.28
N PRO A 126 -23.30 15.43 -5.45
CA PRO A 126 -22.25 14.97 -4.55
C PRO A 126 -21.26 14.03 -5.25
N TYR A 127 -20.03 14.03 -4.76
CA TYR A 127 -19.04 12.99 -4.98
C TYR A 127 -19.00 12.05 -3.78
N HIS A 128 -19.10 10.76 -3.99
CA HIS A 128 -18.94 9.75 -2.96
C HIS A 128 -17.63 9.01 -3.18
N TYR A 129 -16.77 9.02 -2.17
CA TYR A 129 -15.49 8.31 -2.20
C TYR A 129 -15.46 7.24 -1.12
N LEU A 130 -14.97 6.06 -1.47
CA LEU A 130 -14.59 5.01 -0.54
C LEU A 130 -13.26 4.41 -0.97
N THR A 131 -12.29 4.40 -0.06
CA THR A 131 -11.01 3.72 -0.23
C THR A 131 -10.83 2.73 0.90
N SER A 132 -10.54 1.48 0.58
CA SER A 132 -10.19 0.42 1.52
C SER A 132 -8.75 0.01 1.30
N LEU A 133 -7.95 0.08 2.36
CA LEU A 133 -6.55 -0.31 2.38
C LEU A 133 -6.39 -1.50 3.32
N PHE A 134 -5.56 -2.47 2.94
CA PHE A 134 -5.30 -3.67 3.71
C PHE A 134 -3.81 -3.88 3.84
N PHE A 135 -3.36 -4.08 5.06
CA PHE A 135 -1.96 -4.35 5.42
C PHE A 135 -1.90 -5.64 6.21
N ARG A 136 -0.92 -6.49 5.95
CA ARG A 136 -0.63 -7.59 6.87
C ARG A 136 -0.22 -7.00 8.21
N ARG A 137 -0.70 -7.58 9.32
CA ARG A 137 -0.45 -7.00 10.65
C ARG A 137 1.01 -7.01 11.05
N ASP A 138 1.78 -7.99 10.57
CA ASP A 138 3.22 -8.12 10.78
C ASP A 138 4.05 -7.20 9.83
N GLN A 139 3.38 -6.51 8.91
CA GLN A 139 3.99 -5.60 7.93
C GLN A 139 3.18 -4.31 7.81
N PRO A 140 3.10 -3.49 8.89
CA PRO A 140 2.16 -2.36 8.96
C PRO A 140 2.45 -1.23 7.96
N VAL A 141 3.54 -1.32 7.22
CA VAL A 141 4.00 -0.30 6.25
C VAL A 141 3.84 -0.77 4.81
N SER A 142 3.84 -2.09 4.58
CA SER A 142 3.73 -2.68 3.25
C SER A 142 2.27 -2.89 2.90
N LEU A 143 1.80 -2.16 1.89
CA LEU A 143 0.45 -2.37 1.37
C LEU A 143 0.32 -3.80 0.83
N PHE A 144 -0.76 -4.47 1.19
CA PHE A 144 -1.14 -5.76 0.61
C PHE A 144 -2.17 -5.59 -0.50
N LYS A 145 -3.21 -4.79 -0.23
CA LYS A 145 -4.31 -4.55 -1.17
C LYS A 145 -4.93 -3.18 -0.93
N MET A 146 -5.37 -2.55 -1.99
CA MET A 146 -6.20 -1.35 -1.95
C MET A 146 -7.36 -1.48 -2.94
N SER A 147 -8.52 -0.95 -2.59
CA SER A 147 -9.58 -0.63 -3.54
C SER A 147 -10.05 0.79 -3.30
N SER A 148 -10.34 1.52 -4.35
CA SER A 148 -10.85 2.89 -4.27
C SER A 148 -11.97 3.09 -5.29
N SER A 149 -13.09 3.65 -4.87
CA SER A 149 -14.20 4.00 -5.74
C SER A 149 -14.56 5.46 -5.61
N SER A 150 -15.01 6.03 -6.73
CA SER A 150 -15.65 7.32 -6.83
C SER A 150 -16.97 7.16 -7.55
N GLN A 151 -18.04 7.72 -6.99
CA GLN A 151 -19.37 7.72 -7.56
C GLN A 151 -19.90 9.14 -7.63
N GLU A 152 -20.37 9.51 -8.78
CA GLU A 152 -20.95 10.81 -9.07
C GLU A 152 -22.10 10.64 -10.08
N TRP A 153 -22.94 11.65 -10.29
CA TRP A 153 -24.05 11.52 -11.24
C TRP A 153 -23.62 11.27 -12.68
N CYS A 154 -22.39 11.65 -13.04
CA CYS A 154 -21.85 11.40 -14.37
C CYS A 154 -21.41 9.96 -14.58
N GLY A 155 -21.07 9.23 -13.52
CA GLY A 155 -20.58 7.85 -13.60
C GLY A 155 -19.73 7.46 -12.40
N ASN A 156 -19.00 6.36 -12.53
CA ASN A 156 -18.11 5.87 -11.49
C ASN A 156 -16.71 5.57 -12.01
N THR A 157 -15.76 5.54 -11.08
CA THR A 157 -14.42 5.01 -11.29
C THR A 157 -14.09 4.07 -10.15
N PHE A 158 -13.59 2.89 -10.46
CA PHE A 158 -13.07 1.92 -9.51
C PHE A 158 -11.61 1.63 -9.82
N LYS A 159 -10.79 1.53 -8.77
CA LYS A 159 -9.37 1.14 -8.86
C LYS A 159 -9.10 0.07 -7.83
N SER A 160 -8.32 -0.93 -8.20
CA SER A 160 -7.83 -1.98 -7.32
C SER A 160 -6.33 -2.10 -7.49
N ILE A 161 -5.60 -2.15 -6.39
CA ILE A 161 -4.15 -2.38 -6.35
C ILE A 161 -3.92 -3.59 -5.46
N ILE A 162 -3.16 -4.58 -5.94
CA ILE A 162 -2.82 -5.76 -5.17
C ILE A 162 -1.32 -6.08 -5.33
N ASP A 163 -0.69 -6.48 -4.25
CA ASP A 163 0.69 -6.98 -4.25
C ASP A 163 0.73 -8.41 -4.79
N ASP A 164 1.30 -8.63 -5.98
CA ASP A 164 1.46 -9.94 -6.60
C ASP A 164 2.78 -10.65 -6.21
N GLY A 165 3.59 -9.99 -5.36
CA GLY A 165 4.90 -10.48 -4.94
C GLY A 165 6.08 -9.91 -5.77
N VAL A 166 5.83 -9.40 -6.96
CA VAL A 166 6.81 -8.80 -7.87
C VAL A 166 6.55 -7.31 -8.04
N ASN A 167 5.31 -6.95 -8.34
CA ASN A 167 4.81 -5.59 -8.55
C ASN A 167 3.56 -5.35 -7.70
N PHE A 168 3.06 -4.13 -7.73
CA PHE A 168 1.66 -3.87 -7.46
C PHE A 168 0.91 -3.89 -8.79
N GLU A 169 0.01 -4.85 -8.98
CA GLU A 169 -0.91 -4.86 -10.11
C GLU A 169 -2.07 -3.91 -9.82
N MET A 170 -2.25 -2.90 -10.68
CA MET A 170 -3.35 -1.95 -10.59
C MET A 170 -4.35 -2.19 -11.71
N TRP A 171 -5.58 -2.58 -11.36
CA TRP A 171 -6.73 -2.62 -12.25
C TRP A 171 -7.62 -1.41 -12.02
N PHE A 172 -8.25 -0.91 -13.12
CA PHE A 172 -9.20 0.18 -13.01
C PHE A 172 -10.29 0.10 -14.06
N HIS A 173 -11.47 0.55 -13.66
CA HIS A 173 -12.64 0.77 -14.50
C HIS A 173 -13.01 2.24 -14.36
N SER A 174 -12.98 2.99 -15.44
CA SER A 174 -13.19 4.43 -15.40
C SER A 174 -14.23 4.86 -16.44
N TYR A 175 -15.18 5.65 -16.03
CA TYR A 175 -16.16 6.28 -16.91
C TYR A 175 -15.54 7.29 -17.89
N TRP A 176 -14.35 7.80 -17.59
CA TRP A 176 -13.74 8.91 -18.29
C TRP A 176 -13.07 8.51 -19.60
N ASP A 177 -13.26 9.35 -20.65
CA ASP A 177 -12.60 9.19 -21.95
C ASP A 177 -11.07 9.11 -21.81
N GLY A 178 -10.45 8.28 -22.63
CA GLY A 178 -9.02 7.99 -22.61
C GLY A 178 -8.53 7.12 -21.44
N GLN A 179 -9.44 6.62 -20.57
CA GLN A 179 -9.12 5.76 -19.43
C GLN A 179 -9.74 4.37 -19.57
N GLY A 180 -11.08 4.27 -19.57
CA GLY A 180 -11.82 3.01 -19.76
C GLY A 180 -11.44 1.91 -18.77
N ASP A 181 -11.44 0.68 -19.23
CA ASP A 181 -11.10 -0.52 -18.48
C ASP A 181 -9.68 -0.97 -18.87
N ASN A 182 -8.76 -0.98 -17.90
CA ASN A 182 -7.37 -1.31 -18.17
C ASN A 182 -6.63 -1.72 -16.89
N SER A 183 -5.37 -2.13 -17.05
CA SER A 183 -4.45 -2.40 -15.94
C SER A 183 -3.07 -1.79 -16.19
N ARG A 184 -2.28 -1.71 -15.13
CA ARG A 184 -0.87 -1.32 -15.18
C ARG A 184 -0.11 -1.84 -13.98
N ASP A 185 1.16 -2.14 -14.17
CA ASP A 185 2.06 -2.49 -13.09
C ASP A 185 2.63 -1.23 -12.44
N LEU A 186 2.64 -1.23 -11.12
CA LEU A 186 3.29 -0.21 -10.30
C LEU A 186 4.47 -0.84 -9.57
N ARG A 187 5.50 -0.06 -9.30
CA ARG A 187 6.64 -0.52 -8.49
C ARG A 187 6.23 -0.77 -7.03
N ARG A 188 6.87 -1.73 -6.36
CA ARG A 188 6.54 -2.11 -4.97
C ARG A 188 7.20 -1.25 -3.90
N ASP A 189 8.25 -0.51 -4.21
CA ASP A 189 9.00 0.31 -3.25
C ASP A 189 8.39 1.69 -3.02
N ILE A 190 7.08 1.76 -3.02
CA ILE A 190 6.30 3.00 -2.89
C ILE A 190 5.49 3.03 -1.60
N PHE A 191 5.23 4.25 -1.15
CA PHE A 191 4.20 4.58 -0.19
C PHE A 191 3.03 5.25 -0.94
N LEU A 192 1.83 4.73 -0.81
CA LEU A 192 0.66 5.38 -1.38
C LEU A 192 0.29 6.57 -0.50
N GLU A 193 0.01 7.73 -1.11
CA GLU A 193 -0.40 8.92 -0.37
C GLU A 193 -1.68 8.66 0.44
N ASP A 194 -2.62 7.86 -0.10
CA ASP A 194 -3.84 7.40 0.59
C ASP A 194 -3.55 6.63 1.89
N ALA A 195 -2.42 5.94 1.95
CA ALA A 195 -2.04 5.10 3.07
C ALA A 195 -1.26 5.84 4.16
N LEU A 196 -0.67 6.99 3.86
CA LEU A 196 0.18 7.74 4.80
C LEU A 196 -0.49 8.05 6.14
N PRO A 197 -1.79 8.41 6.21
CA PRO A 197 -2.48 8.60 7.49
C PRO A 197 -2.45 7.38 8.42
N TYR A 198 -2.27 6.18 7.87
CA TYR A 198 -2.14 4.94 8.62
C TYR A 198 -0.67 4.54 8.80
N THR A 199 0.11 4.41 7.72
CA THR A 199 1.49 3.86 7.77
C THR A 199 2.41 4.68 8.64
N LEU A 200 2.27 6.01 8.64
CA LEU A 200 3.09 6.90 9.46
C LEU A 200 2.86 6.74 10.96
N ARG A 201 1.75 6.14 11.40
CA ARG A 201 1.48 5.85 12.82
C ARG A 201 2.48 4.85 13.42
N ALA A 202 3.09 4.03 12.56
CA ALA A 202 4.11 3.06 12.96
C ALA A 202 5.53 3.64 13.02
N LEU A 203 5.75 4.93 12.74
CA LEU A 203 7.07 5.55 12.86
C LEU A 203 7.59 5.46 14.30
N LYS A 204 8.89 5.20 14.46
CA LYS A 204 9.62 5.30 15.72
C LYS A 204 9.92 6.78 16.00
N PHE A 205 8.89 7.53 16.34
CA PHE A 205 8.90 8.98 16.45
C PHE A 205 10.01 9.52 17.36
N ASP A 206 10.34 8.84 18.46
CA ASP A 206 11.36 9.24 19.41
C ASP A 206 12.76 9.33 18.77
N GLN A 207 12.98 8.60 17.67
CA GLN A 207 14.21 8.67 16.88
C GLN A 207 14.24 9.87 15.94
N LYS A 208 13.12 10.62 15.82
CA LYS A 208 12.93 11.74 14.89
C LYS A 208 13.43 11.40 13.47
N PRO A 209 12.89 10.33 12.85
CA PRO A 209 13.40 9.83 11.58
C PRO A 209 13.34 10.87 10.47
N SER A 210 14.39 10.84 9.62
CA SER A 210 14.48 11.66 8.41
C SER A 210 15.08 10.80 7.31
N PHE A 211 14.33 10.59 6.21
CA PHE A 211 14.75 9.69 5.13
C PHE A 211 14.03 10.00 3.80
N LYS A 212 14.61 9.49 2.71
CA LYS A 212 14.01 9.54 1.37
C LYS A 212 13.05 8.38 1.17
N LEU A 213 11.95 8.62 0.47
CA LEU A 213 10.95 7.61 0.10
C LEU A 213 10.33 7.97 -1.25
N ILE A 214 9.68 6.99 -1.88
CA ILE A 214 8.92 7.23 -3.10
C ILE A 214 7.43 7.23 -2.73
N VAL A 215 6.75 8.32 -3.03
CA VAL A 215 5.32 8.48 -2.77
C VAL A 215 4.58 8.43 -4.10
N LEU A 216 3.61 7.51 -4.20
CA LEU A 216 2.62 7.50 -5.26
C LEU A 216 1.51 8.49 -4.89
N ASP A 217 1.12 9.32 -5.83
CA ASP A 217 0.07 10.33 -5.63
C ASP A 217 -1.28 9.73 -5.22
N LEU A 218 -2.16 10.59 -4.69
CA LEU A 218 -3.48 10.21 -4.19
C LEU A 218 -4.30 9.47 -5.24
N GLN A 219 -4.77 8.27 -4.89
CA GLN A 219 -5.64 7.45 -5.74
C GLN A 219 -7.13 7.60 -5.42
N GLN A 220 -7.51 8.19 -4.29
CA GLN A 220 -8.90 8.55 -3.99
C GLN A 220 -9.35 9.75 -4.85
N THR A 221 -9.52 9.49 -6.14
CA THR A 221 -9.91 10.47 -7.16
C THR A 221 -10.97 9.89 -8.08
N SER A 222 -11.74 10.76 -8.76
CA SER A 222 -12.76 10.36 -9.74
C SER A 222 -12.19 9.89 -11.08
N LYS A 223 -10.87 9.91 -11.26
CA LYS A 223 -10.20 9.53 -12.51
C LYS A 223 -9.12 8.48 -12.26
N ALA A 224 -8.87 7.63 -13.26
CA ALA A 224 -7.78 6.66 -13.29
C ALA A 224 -6.62 7.14 -14.17
N THR A 225 -6.19 8.39 -13.98
CA THR A 225 -5.02 8.94 -14.68
C THR A 225 -3.75 8.15 -14.34
N PRO A 226 -2.72 8.13 -15.20
CA PRO A 226 -1.43 7.56 -14.87
C PRO A 226 -0.90 8.13 -13.56
N PRO A 227 -0.51 7.29 -12.58
CA PRO A 227 -0.02 7.75 -11.29
C PRO A 227 1.30 8.50 -11.39
N VAL A 228 1.49 9.47 -10.49
CA VAL A 228 2.73 10.25 -10.38
C VAL A 228 3.55 9.73 -9.20
N TYR A 229 4.85 9.49 -9.43
CA TYR A 229 5.81 9.07 -8.42
C TYR A 229 6.64 10.27 -7.96
N TYR A 230 6.61 10.59 -6.68
CA TYR A 230 7.43 11.65 -6.08
C TYR A 230 8.63 11.05 -5.35
N GLN A 231 9.84 11.53 -5.68
CA GLN A 231 11.06 11.29 -4.90
C GLN A 231 11.03 12.20 -3.68
N ALA A 232 10.35 11.75 -2.64
CA ALA A 232 10.03 12.58 -1.49
C ALA A 232 11.08 12.48 -0.38
N HIS A 233 11.07 13.46 0.51
CA HIS A 233 11.85 13.46 1.75
C HIS A 233 10.91 13.63 2.94
N LEU A 234 10.99 12.70 3.89
CA LEU A 234 10.23 12.73 5.14
C LEU A 234 11.12 13.27 6.25
N THR A 235 10.58 14.16 7.07
CA THR A 235 11.21 14.64 8.32
C THR A 235 10.22 14.58 9.47
N THR A 236 10.68 14.18 10.65
CA THR A 236 9.88 14.09 11.88
C THR A 236 10.43 15.04 12.93
N THR A 237 9.55 15.82 13.54
CA THR A 237 9.87 16.74 14.64
C THR A 237 8.78 16.67 15.71
N GLU A 238 9.03 17.24 16.89
CA GLU A 238 7.96 17.53 17.83
C GLU A 238 7.08 18.65 17.28
N ALA A 239 5.78 18.49 17.43
CA ALA A 239 4.85 19.55 17.06
C ALA A 239 4.86 20.66 18.13
N PRO A 240 4.86 21.94 17.74
CA PRO A 240 4.58 23.04 18.65
C PRO A 240 3.24 22.84 19.37
N ALA A 241 3.15 23.24 20.63
CA ALA A 241 1.93 23.09 21.42
C ALA A 241 0.70 23.81 20.80
N ALA A 242 0.93 24.88 20.06
CA ALA A 242 -0.13 25.60 19.34
C ALA A 242 -0.71 24.84 18.15
N ASP A 243 -0.01 23.82 17.63
CA ASP A 243 -0.40 23.13 16.40
C ASP A 243 -1.38 21.97 16.64
N ALA A 244 -1.47 21.47 17.88
CA ALA A 244 -2.29 20.32 18.23
C ALA A 244 -2.87 20.43 19.64
N PRO A 245 -4.08 19.87 19.90
CA PRO A 245 -4.76 19.94 21.19
C PRO A 245 -4.10 19.07 22.28
N VAL A 246 -3.20 18.18 21.89
CA VAL A 246 -2.45 17.28 22.76
C VAL A 246 -1.01 17.17 22.29
N PRO A 247 -0.04 16.71 23.13
CA PRO A 247 1.32 16.46 22.69
C PRO A 247 1.36 15.63 21.41
N ALA A 248 2.03 16.11 20.38
CA ALA A 248 2.02 15.53 19.05
C ALA A 248 3.40 15.51 18.39
N TRP A 249 3.54 14.64 17.42
CA TRP A 249 4.62 14.60 16.45
C TRP A 249 4.16 15.27 15.14
N ARG A 250 5.07 16.01 14.52
CA ARG A 250 4.88 16.58 13.18
C ARG A 250 5.73 15.80 12.19
N VAL A 251 5.10 15.27 11.15
CA VAL A 251 5.76 14.60 10.03
C VAL A 251 5.51 15.42 8.78
N ALA A 252 6.59 15.95 8.20
CA ALA A 252 6.53 16.68 6.94
C ALA A 252 7.09 15.80 5.82
N ILE A 253 6.39 15.75 4.68
CA ILE A 253 6.81 15.03 3.48
C ILE A 253 6.87 16.04 2.33
N MET A 254 8.10 16.38 1.94
CA MET A 254 8.38 17.20 0.78
C MET A 254 8.34 16.32 -0.45
N LEU A 255 7.27 16.40 -1.23
CA LEU A 255 7.05 15.62 -2.46
C LEU A 255 7.87 16.19 -3.63
N ALA A 256 7.89 17.51 -3.74
CA ALA A 256 8.64 18.29 -4.73
C ALA A 256 8.75 19.74 -4.26
N PRO A 257 9.60 20.59 -4.87
CA PRO A 257 9.64 22.01 -4.53
C PRO A 257 8.23 22.65 -4.55
N GLY A 258 7.83 23.24 -3.41
CA GLY A 258 6.50 23.84 -3.22
C GLY A 258 5.35 22.83 -3.00
N LYS A 259 5.63 21.52 -2.90
CA LYS A 259 4.62 20.48 -2.64
C LYS A 259 4.96 19.74 -1.35
N GLU A 260 4.45 20.21 -0.23
CA GLU A 260 4.63 19.59 1.08
C GLU A 260 3.30 19.10 1.65
N ASN A 261 3.28 17.85 2.13
CA ASN A 261 2.21 17.31 2.97
C ASN A 261 2.71 17.24 4.41
N VAL A 262 1.88 17.67 5.36
CA VAL A 262 2.22 17.66 6.79
C VAL A 262 1.14 16.91 7.57
N TYR A 263 1.59 16.06 8.49
CA TYR A 263 0.74 15.22 9.33
C TYR A 263 1.10 15.45 10.80
N TRP A 264 0.09 15.53 11.67
CA TRP A 264 0.28 15.62 13.12
C TRP A 264 -0.31 14.38 13.78
N PHE A 265 0.51 13.64 14.51
CA PHE A 265 0.12 12.41 15.19
C PHE A 265 0.21 12.60 16.70
N ALA A 266 -0.78 12.13 17.47
CA ALA A 266 -0.71 12.10 18.92
C ALA A 266 0.54 11.31 19.38
N LYS A 267 1.26 11.80 20.39
CA LYS A 267 2.40 11.07 20.97
C LYS A 267 1.95 9.76 21.65
N LYS A 268 0.72 9.75 22.18
CA LYS A 268 0.14 8.56 22.81
C LYS A 268 -0.21 7.51 21.75
N TYR A 269 0.21 6.26 21.97
CA TYR A 269 -0.22 5.13 21.16
C TYR A 269 -1.77 5.03 21.13
N PRO A 270 -2.39 4.75 20.00
CA PRO A 270 -1.86 4.27 18.74
C PRO A 270 -1.47 5.40 17.74
N SER A 271 -1.05 6.54 18.21
CA SER A 271 -0.58 7.68 17.38
C SER A 271 -1.64 8.11 16.36
N ILE A 272 -2.82 8.46 16.87
CA ILE A 272 -3.95 8.87 16.03
C ILE A 272 -3.59 10.14 15.25
N LEU A 273 -3.98 10.21 13.97
CA LEU A 273 -3.84 11.42 13.17
C LEU A 273 -4.75 12.51 13.75
N LEU A 274 -4.15 13.63 14.15
CA LEU A 274 -4.86 14.79 14.70
C LEU A 274 -5.17 15.83 13.62
N ARG A 275 -4.26 15.99 12.67
CA ARG A 275 -4.36 16.97 11.60
C ARG A 275 -3.53 16.54 10.39
N GLN A 276 -3.98 16.92 9.22
CA GLN A 276 -3.23 16.85 7.96
C GLN A 276 -3.44 18.13 7.17
N THR A 277 -2.39 18.59 6.50
CA THR A 277 -2.47 19.58 5.42
C THR A 277 -1.70 19.07 4.23
N ALA A 278 -2.25 19.22 3.03
CA ALA A 278 -1.61 18.82 1.79
C ALA A 278 -1.39 20.03 0.88
N TRP A 279 -0.38 19.93 0.03
CA TRP A 279 0.04 20.99 -0.90
C TRP A 279 -1.08 21.44 -1.85
N ASP A 280 -2.04 20.56 -2.14
CA ASP A 280 -3.17 20.80 -3.03
C ASP A 280 -4.41 21.42 -2.31
N GLY A 281 -4.26 21.80 -1.06
CA GLY A 281 -5.28 22.44 -0.23
C GLY A 281 -6.21 21.45 0.49
N ARG A 282 -5.97 20.13 0.41
CA ARG A 282 -6.68 19.17 1.27
C ARG A 282 -6.27 19.34 2.71
N THR A 283 -7.25 19.30 3.61
CA THR A 283 -7.00 19.30 5.05
C THR A 283 -7.88 18.26 5.74
N LEU A 284 -7.35 17.71 6.85
CA LEU A 284 -8.12 16.94 7.83
C LEU A 284 -7.84 17.52 9.21
N ARG A 285 -8.86 17.66 10.03
CA ARG A 285 -8.75 18.01 11.46
C ARG A 285 -9.62 17.04 12.25
N LEU A 286 -9.00 16.30 13.18
CA LEU A 286 -9.70 15.33 13.99
C LEU A 286 -10.83 16.00 14.78
N LYS A 287 -12.05 15.53 14.58
CA LYS A 287 -13.25 15.95 15.31
C LYS A 287 -13.55 15.01 16.47
N SER A 288 -13.51 13.71 16.20
CA SER A 288 -13.73 12.69 17.22
C SER A 288 -13.08 11.38 16.88
N THR A 289 -12.74 10.59 17.88
CA THR A 289 -12.32 9.20 17.72
C THR A 289 -12.98 8.35 18.80
N ARG A 290 -13.45 7.16 18.42
CA ARG A 290 -14.10 6.21 19.32
C ARG A 290 -13.71 4.79 18.92
N ARG A 291 -13.73 3.87 19.91
CA ARG A 291 -13.59 2.43 19.64
C ARG A 291 -14.93 1.77 19.91
N TYR A 292 -15.49 1.12 18.91
CA TYR A 292 -16.74 0.35 19.02
C TYR A 292 -16.92 -0.60 17.83
N ALA A 293 -17.76 -1.63 18.00
CA ALA A 293 -18.22 -2.47 16.90
C ALA A 293 -19.32 -1.71 16.13
N TYR A 294 -19.03 -1.28 14.91
CA TYR A 294 -20.03 -0.59 14.04
C TYR A 294 -20.90 -1.58 13.24
N TRP A 295 -20.58 -2.85 13.30
CA TRP A 295 -21.37 -3.94 12.70
C TRP A 295 -22.40 -4.45 13.71
N PRO A 296 -23.57 -4.97 13.23
CA PRO A 296 -24.54 -5.61 14.11
C PRO A 296 -23.93 -6.86 14.77
N LYS A 297 -24.37 -7.12 16.00
CA LYS A 297 -24.01 -8.34 16.75
C LYS A 297 -24.83 -9.52 16.26
#